data_7d0485e334b3656b84f518a44c3afad5
#
_entry.id   7d0485e334b3656b84f518a44c3afad5
#
_cell.length_a   1.000
_cell.length_b   1.000
_cell.length_c   1.000
_cell.angle_alpha   90.00
_cell.angle_beta   90.00
_cell.angle_gamma   90.00
#
_symmetry.space_group_name_H-M   'P 1'
#
loop_
_entity.id
_entity.type
_entity.pdbx_description
1 polymer ?
#
loop_
_entity_poly.entity_id
_entity_poly.type
_entity_poly.pdbx_seq_one_letter_code
_entity_poly.pdbx_strand_id
1 'polypeptide(L)'
;SELVKMRRLGLEPIPKLNFATTHDIWLKEYSRMVSTDIYYRVCADLIEEVSALFGKPRFFHLGMDEELASYQTRQDYAVVRQNDLWWGDLYFFIGEVEKNGIRPWVWSDYAWHKPDVFFRKMPKSVLQSNWYYGSGFNLDSLKEPNRTYVKLYDDLEKHGYDQVPTGSNHSVPDNFESTVDYCKKAVDPSRLLGFMTAPWRPTLAHCLERHREAIGQVVRAMKKFER
;
A
#
# COMPACT_ATOMS: atom_id res chain seq x y z
N SER A 1 1.72 16.78 19.79
CA SER A 1 2.11 16.24 18.47
C SER A 1 0.88 16.02 17.61
N GLU A 2 1.03 15.90 16.31
CA GLU A 2 -0.06 15.60 15.37
C GLU A 2 -0.71 14.24 15.66
N LEU A 3 0.07 13.25 16.06
CA LEU A 3 -0.43 11.95 16.46
C LEU A 3 -1.44 12.02 17.61
N VAL A 4 -1.20 12.92 18.60
CA VAL A 4 -2.13 13.16 19.70
C VAL A 4 -3.44 13.78 19.20
N LYS A 5 -3.35 14.73 18.25
CA LYS A 5 -4.57 15.35 17.66
C LYS A 5 -5.38 14.30 16.89
N MET A 6 -4.74 13.46 16.07
CA MET A 6 -5.41 12.38 15.33
C MET A 6 -6.16 11.44 16.29
N ARG A 7 -5.50 10.97 17.36
CA ARG A 7 -6.14 10.09 18.35
C ARG A 7 -7.32 10.76 19.08
N ARG A 8 -7.23 12.07 19.40
CA ARG A 8 -8.37 12.81 20.00
C ARG A 8 -9.57 12.90 19.06
N LEU A 9 -9.36 12.78 17.74
CA LEU A 9 -10.41 12.72 16.73
C LEU A 9 -10.92 11.29 16.48
N GLY A 10 -10.47 10.31 17.27
CA GLY A 10 -10.85 8.91 17.09
C GLY A 10 -10.13 8.19 15.95
N LEU A 11 -9.07 8.80 15.40
CA LEU A 11 -8.27 8.22 14.32
C LEU A 11 -7.10 7.40 14.90
N GLU A 12 -6.82 6.27 14.30
CA GLU A 12 -5.59 5.51 14.54
C GLU A 12 -4.51 5.92 13.52
N PRO A 13 -3.43 6.57 13.95
CA PRO A 13 -2.30 6.84 13.07
C PRO A 13 -1.57 5.54 12.70
N ILE A 14 -1.44 5.26 11.41
CA ILE A 14 -0.70 4.10 10.89
C ILE A 14 0.53 4.63 10.14
N PRO A 15 1.75 4.23 10.52
CA PRO A 15 2.95 4.67 9.83
C PRO A 15 3.08 4.01 8.46
N LYS A 16 3.67 4.77 7.53
CA LYS A 16 4.13 4.24 6.24
C LYS A 16 5.54 4.74 5.97
N LEU A 17 6.47 3.80 5.79
CA LEU A 17 7.77 4.04 5.18
C LEU A 17 7.83 3.22 3.90
N ASN A 18 7.96 3.90 2.74
CA ASN A 18 8.02 3.17 1.47
C ASN A 18 9.46 2.76 1.17
N PHE A 19 9.74 1.46 1.26
CA PHE A 19 11.05 0.87 1.01
C PHE A 19 11.26 0.39 -0.44
N ALA A 20 10.32 0.69 -1.36
CA ALA A 20 10.55 0.48 -2.78
C ALA A 20 11.62 1.45 -3.29
N THR A 21 12.58 0.96 -4.08
CA THR A 21 13.69 1.77 -4.60
C THR A 21 13.24 2.93 -5.50
N THR A 22 12.02 2.87 -6.01
CA THR A 22 11.37 3.96 -6.74
C THR A 22 10.94 5.11 -5.82
N HIS A 23 10.69 4.83 -4.54
CA HIS A 23 10.06 5.76 -3.59
C HIS A 23 10.91 6.03 -2.33
N ASP A 24 12.13 5.51 -2.26
CA ASP A 24 12.97 5.53 -1.06
C ASP A 24 13.97 6.72 -0.99
N ILE A 25 13.81 7.74 -1.84
CA ILE A 25 14.68 8.93 -1.87
C ILE A 25 14.78 9.63 -0.50
N TRP A 26 13.80 9.45 0.37
CA TRP A 26 13.78 9.95 1.73
C TRP A 26 14.87 9.31 2.61
N LEU A 27 15.39 8.13 2.25
CA LEU A 27 16.57 7.49 2.88
C LEU A 27 17.89 8.18 2.51
N LYS A 28 17.88 9.17 1.60
CA LYS A 28 19.06 9.94 1.16
C LYS A 28 20.16 9.01 0.64
N GLU A 29 21.40 9.09 1.21
CA GLU A 29 22.52 8.25 0.80
C GLU A 29 22.25 6.75 0.93
N TYR A 30 21.44 6.34 1.90
CA TYR A 30 21.14 4.93 2.14
C TYR A 30 20.23 4.31 1.06
N SER A 31 19.49 5.12 0.30
CA SER A 31 18.70 4.62 -0.83
C SER A 31 19.54 3.97 -1.94
N ARG A 32 20.84 4.23 -1.94
CA ARG A 32 21.82 3.63 -2.86
C ARG A 32 22.56 2.44 -2.29
N MET A 33 22.33 2.11 -1.02
CA MET A 33 22.98 1.01 -0.31
C MET A 33 22.06 -0.20 -0.11
N VAL A 34 21.04 -0.28 -0.95
CA VAL A 34 19.99 -1.32 -0.89
C VAL A 34 20.61 -2.71 -0.77
N SER A 35 20.03 -3.54 0.09
CA SER A 35 20.44 -4.92 0.33
C SER A 35 21.87 -5.08 0.92
N THR A 36 22.42 -4.04 1.56
CA THR A 36 23.69 -4.11 2.29
C THR A 36 23.47 -4.13 3.81
N ASP A 37 24.47 -4.55 4.57
CA ASP A 37 24.42 -4.57 6.04
C ASP A 37 24.14 -3.17 6.64
N ILE A 38 24.66 -2.12 6.01
CA ILE A 38 24.41 -0.74 6.44
C ILE A 38 22.94 -0.38 6.23
N TYR A 39 22.41 -0.69 5.05
CA TYR A 39 21.01 -0.46 4.70
C TYR A 39 20.07 -1.18 5.69
N TYR A 40 20.33 -2.45 5.95
CA TYR A 40 19.51 -3.22 6.88
C TYR A 40 19.53 -2.65 8.30
N ARG A 41 20.68 -2.24 8.82
CA ARG A 41 20.77 -1.58 10.14
C ARG A 41 19.93 -0.31 10.19
N VAL A 42 20.10 0.58 9.21
CA VAL A 42 19.37 1.84 9.16
C VAL A 42 17.86 1.60 9.04
N CYS A 43 17.44 0.66 8.20
CA CYS A 43 16.03 0.33 8.05
C CYS A 43 15.42 -0.28 9.32
N ALA A 44 16.17 -1.15 10.02
CA ALA A 44 15.73 -1.72 11.30
C ALA A 44 15.53 -0.62 12.36
N ASP A 45 16.54 0.25 12.53
CA ASP A 45 16.49 1.37 13.47
C ASP A 45 15.27 2.29 13.19
N LEU A 46 15.02 2.60 11.91
CA LEU A 46 13.88 3.42 11.50
C LEU A 46 12.53 2.75 11.77
N ILE A 47 12.41 1.45 11.51
CA ILE A 47 11.18 0.70 11.79
C ILE A 47 10.94 0.67 13.31
N GLU A 48 11.96 0.43 14.12
CA GLU A 48 11.85 0.44 15.57
C GLU A 48 11.47 1.81 16.12
N GLU A 49 12.19 2.88 15.71
CA GLU A 49 11.92 4.25 16.14
C GLU A 49 10.51 4.69 15.78
N VAL A 50 10.09 4.48 14.53
CA VAL A 50 8.74 4.86 14.06
C VAL A 50 7.67 4.04 14.76
N SER A 51 7.89 2.75 14.97
CA SER A 51 6.95 1.89 15.72
C SER A 51 6.75 2.39 17.15
N ALA A 52 7.83 2.76 17.84
CA ALA A 52 7.77 3.33 19.18
C ALA A 52 7.07 4.70 19.20
N LEU A 53 7.40 5.59 18.24
CA LEU A 53 6.80 6.91 18.10
C LEU A 53 5.28 6.84 17.89
N PHE A 54 4.81 5.87 17.10
CA PHE A 54 3.40 5.62 16.86
C PHE A 54 2.71 4.83 17.97
N GLY A 55 3.42 4.40 19.00
CA GLY A 55 2.87 3.71 20.16
C GLY A 55 2.36 2.31 19.83
N LYS A 56 3.08 1.57 19.02
CA LYS A 56 2.76 0.22 18.54
C LYS A 56 1.39 0.17 17.85
N PRO A 57 1.24 0.76 16.66
CA PRO A 57 0.00 0.73 15.89
C PRO A 57 -0.33 -0.70 15.45
N ARG A 58 -1.56 -0.97 15.02
CA ARG A 58 -1.94 -2.31 14.53
C ARG A 58 -1.18 -2.72 13.26
N PHE A 59 -0.87 -1.75 12.41
CA PHE A 59 -0.28 -1.96 11.09
C PHE A 59 0.91 -1.04 10.85
N PHE A 60 1.84 -1.50 10.02
CA PHE A 60 2.94 -0.71 9.48
C PHE A 60 3.02 -0.94 7.97
N HIS A 61 2.85 0.12 7.17
CA HIS A 61 2.88 0.01 5.73
C HIS A 61 4.30 0.17 5.18
N LEU A 62 4.82 -0.87 4.55
CA LEU A 62 6.20 -0.95 4.04
C LEU A 62 6.35 -0.40 2.60
N GLY A 63 5.25 -0.10 1.90
CA GLY A 63 5.30 0.27 0.49
C GLY A 63 5.55 -0.93 -0.41
N MET A 64 6.74 -0.99 -1.02
CA MET A 64 7.23 -2.08 -1.89
C MET A 64 6.56 -2.12 -3.28
N ASP A 65 6.07 -0.97 -3.77
CA ASP A 65 5.39 -0.80 -5.04
C ASP A 65 6.31 -0.26 -6.14
N GLU A 66 5.91 -0.52 -7.38
CA GLU A 66 6.47 0.12 -8.61
C GLU A 66 7.99 0.02 -8.76
N GLU A 67 8.62 -1.02 -8.23
CA GLU A 67 10.07 -1.18 -8.27
C GLU A 67 10.58 -1.62 -9.66
N LEU A 68 10.44 -0.72 -10.62
CA LEU A 68 10.86 -0.89 -12.01
C LEU A 68 11.79 0.25 -12.44
N ALA A 69 12.80 -0.06 -13.26
CA ALA A 69 13.74 0.95 -13.79
C ALA A 69 13.03 2.06 -14.57
N SER A 70 11.91 1.74 -15.25
CA SER A 70 11.11 2.70 -16.00
C SER A 70 10.48 3.80 -15.13
N TYR A 71 10.22 3.54 -13.86
CA TYR A 71 9.73 4.55 -12.92
C TYR A 71 10.83 5.43 -12.34
N GLN A 72 12.10 5.06 -12.53
CA GLN A 72 13.28 5.77 -12.00
C GLN A 72 14.01 6.64 -13.05
N THR A 73 13.40 6.86 -14.20
CA THR A 73 14.02 7.62 -15.33
C THR A 73 14.36 9.07 -15.01
N ARG A 74 13.80 9.64 -13.95
CA ARG A 74 14.08 11.01 -13.48
C ARG A 74 15.06 11.07 -12.31
N GLN A 75 15.56 9.92 -11.86
CA GLN A 75 16.55 9.81 -10.79
C GLN A 75 17.95 9.73 -11.39
N ASP A 76 18.97 10.12 -10.64
CA ASP A 76 20.37 10.01 -11.07
C ASP A 76 20.82 8.56 -11.23
N TYR A 77 20.16 7.64 -10.53
CA TYR A 77 20.45 6.21 -10.55
C TYR A 77 19.15 5.41 -10.57
N ALA A 78 19.15 4.33 -11.35
CA ALA A 78 18.14 3.30 -11.25
C ALA A 78 18.66 2.16 -10.37
N VAL A 79 17.98 1.89 -9.26
CA VAL A 79 18.26 0.78 -8.35
C VAL A 79 17.06 -0.12 -8.34
N VAL A 80 17.22 -1.39 -8.76
CA VAL A 80 16.12 -2.36 -8.85
C VAL A 80 16.59 -3.68 -8.23
N ARG A 81 15.88 -4.12 -7.20
CA ARG A 81 16.03 -5.47 -6.65
C ARG A 81 15.23 -6.46 -7.49
N GLN A 82 15.80 -7.61 -7.77
CA GLN A 82 15.14 -8.60 -8.59
C GLN A 82 15.09 -9.97 -7.91
N ASN A 83 14.03 -10.71 -8.21
CA ASN A 83 13.88 -12.11 -7.82
C ASN A 83 14.07 -12.34 -6.31
N ASP A 84 14.98 -13.23 -5.93
CA ASP A 84 15.17 -13.61 -4.52
C ASP A 84 15.76 -12.50 -3.66
N LEU A 85 16.48 -11.54 -4.25
CA LEU A 85 16.97 -10.37 -3.52
C LEU A 85 15.82 -9.49 -3.03
N TRP A 86 14.83 -9.22 -3.89
CA TRP A 86 13.63 -8.47 -3.48
C TRP A 86 12.85 -9.18 -2.37
N TRP A 87 12.71 -10.50 -2.47
CA TRP A 87 12.03 -11.30 -1.45
C TRP A 87 12.81 -11.36 -0.15
N GLY A 88 14.15 -11.44 -0.22
CA GLY A 88 15.02 -11.40 0.97
C GLY A 88 14.85 -10.10 1.74
N ASP A 89 14.87 -8.97 1.03
CA ASP A 89 14.67 -7.66 1.65
C ASP A 89 13.26 -7.50 2.22
N LEU A 90 12.24 -7.94 1.48
CA LEU A 90 10.86 -7.90 1.99
C LEU A 90 10.71 -8.72 3.28
N TYR A 91 11.27 -9.94 3.32
CA TYR A 91 11.21 -10.77 4.52
C TYR A 91 11.95 -10.14 5.71
N PHE A 92 13.06 -9.45 5.44
CA PHE A 92 13.74 -8.67 6.45
C PHE A 92 12.83 -7.58 7.04
N PHE A 93 12.19 -6.75 6.20
CA PHE A 93 11.27 -5.71 6.67
C PHE A 93 10.06 -6.28 7.43
N ILE A 94 9.48 -7.37 6.91
CA ILE A 94 8.38 -8.08 7.60
C ILE A 94 8.84 -8.48 9.01
N GLY A 95 10.01 -9.10 9.12
CA GLY A 95 10.58 -9.53 10.41
C GLY A 95 10.80 -8.36 11.37
N GLU A 96 11.34 -7.23 10.89
CA GLU A 96 11.56 -6.06 11.74
C GLU A 96 10.24 -5.45 12.24
N VAL A 97 9.19 -5.40 11.42
CA VAL A 97 7.87 -4.94 11.85
C VAL A 97 7.24 -5.90 12.86
N GLU A 98 7.30 -7.21 12.59
CA GLU A 98 6.74 -8.25 13.46
C GLU A 98 7.45 -8.33 14.82
N LYS A 99 8.77 -8.09 14.91
CA LYS A 99 9.52 -7.95 16.17
C LYS A 99 8.95 -6.89 17.10
N ASN A 100 8.37 -5.83 16.53
CA ASN A 100 7.69 -4.77 17.28
C ASN A 100 6.25 -5.12 17.67
N GLY A 101 5.76 -6.32 17.33
CA GLY A 101 4.38 -6.76 17.59
C GLY A 101 3.35 -6.07 16.69
N ILE A 102 3.77 -5.60 15.52
CA ILE A 102 2.96 -4.87 14.54
C ILE A 102 2.76 -5.74 13.30
N ARG A 103 1.61 -5.66 12.65
CA ARG A 103 1.34 -6.40 11.43
C ARG A 103 1.86 -5.64 10.21
N PRO A 104 2.70 -6.25 9.36
CA PRO A 104 3.20 -5.62 8.13
C PRO A 104 2.10 -5.51 7.08
N TRP A 105 2.18 -4.45 6.28
CA TRP A 105 1.24 -4.10 5.22
C TRP A 105 2.01 -3.65 3.97
N VAL A 106 1.63 -4.13 2.78
CA VAL A 106 2.30 -3.81 1.52
C VAL A 106 1.33 -3.47 0.41
N TRP A 107 1.82 -2.80 -0.63
CA TRP A 107 1.18 -2.75 -1.93
C TRP A 107 1.36 -4.09 -2.65
N SER A 108 0.36 -4.52 -3.39
CA SER A 108 0.29 -5.87 -3.96
C SER A 108 0.66 -5.94 -5.44
N ASP A 109 1.08 -4.83 -6.04
CA ASP A 109 1.31 -4.70 -7.50
C ASP A 109 2.43 -5.59 -8.04
N TYR A 110 3.34 -6.12 -7.21
CA TYR A 110 4.27 -7.17 -7.62
C TYR A 110 3.52 -8.38 -8.24
N ALA A 111 2.31 -8.68 -7.74
CA ALA A 111 1.47 -9.76 -8.27
C ALA A 111 0.96 -9.49 -9.68
N TRP A 112 0.87 -8.25 -10.15
CA TRP A 112 0.49 -7.95 -11.53
C TRP A 112 1.48 -8.50 -12.55
N HIS A 113 2.75 -8.57 -12.17
CA HIS A 113 3.85 -8.97 -13.06
C HIS A 113 4.28 -10.43 -12.85
N LYS A 114 4.19 -10.93 -11.61
CA LYS A 114 4.67 -12.26 -11.22
C LYS A 114 3.70 -12.95 -10.23
N PRO A 115 2.45 -13.20 -10.61
CA PRO A 115 1.42 -13.72 -9.71
C PRO A 115 1.81 -15.05 -9.07
N ASP A 116 2.31 -16.01 -9.84
CA ASP A 116 2.68 -17.34 -9.34
C ASP A 116 3.78 -17.28 -8.26
N VAL A 117 4.75 -16.39 -8.45
CA VAL A 117 5.83 -16.17 -7.47
C VAL A 117 5.27 -15.49 -6.22
N PHE A 118 4.44 -14.46 -6.42
CA PHE A 118 3.81 -13.73 -5.32
C PHE A 118 2.99 -14.66 -4.43
N PHE A 119 2.04 -15.40 -5.00
CA PHE A 119 1.15 -16.25 -4.21
C PHE A 119 1.86 -17.46 -3.54
N ARG A 120 3.01 -17.86 -4.06
CA ARG A 120 3.84 -18.90 -3.44
C ARG A 120 4.71 -18.36 -2.30
N LYS A 121 5.18 -17.10 -2.38
CA LYS A 121 6.19 -16.54 -1.48
C LYS A 121 5.63 -15.56 -0.44
N MET A 122 4.53 -14.85 -0.72
CA MET A 122 3.99 -13.84 0.17
C MET A 122 3.39 -14.48 1.44
N PRO A 123 3.85 -14.09 2.64
CA PRO A 123 3.29 -14.61 3.89
C PRO A 123 1.84 -14.15 4.08
N LYS A 124 0.99 -15.03 4.66
CA LYS A 124 -0.41 -14.71 4.95
C LYS A 124 -0.60 -13.70 6.08
N SER A 125 0.41 -13.52 6.92
CA SER A 125 0.42 -12.48 7.96
C SER A 125 0.44 -11.07 7.39
N VAL A 126 0.95 -10.89 6.16
CA VAL A 126 1.10 -9.58 5.50
C VAL A 126 -0.23 -9.10 4.93
N LEU A 127 -0.69 -7.93 5.39
CA LEU A 127 -1.87 -7.27 4.88
C LEU A 127 -1.63 -6.75 3.46
N GLN A 128 -2.59 -6.93 2.56
CA GLN A 128 -2.47 -6.61 1.15
C GLN A 128 -3.29 -5.39 0.75
N SER A 129 -2.70 -4.48 -0.02
CA SER A 129 -3.40 -3.40 -0.70
C SER A 129 -3.17 -3.45 -2.19
N ASN A 130 -4.13 -3.98 -2.91
CA ASN A 130 -4.20 -3.77 -4.34
C ASN A 130 -4.82 -2.41 -4.65
N TRP A 131 -4.43 -1.79 -5.75
CA TRP A 131 -4.93 -0.48 -6.17
C TRP A 131 -5.29 -0.46 -7.66
N TYR A 132 -6.37 0.26 -7.97
CA TYR A 132 -6.79 0.53 -9.34
C TYR A 132 -7.49 1.89 -9.37
N TYR A 133 -7.06 2.79 -10.25
CA TYR A 133 -7.54 4.17 -10.30
C TYR A 133 -8.30 4.52 -11.58
N GLY A 134 -8.63 3.50 -12.39
CA GLY A 134 -9.41 3.65 -13.60
C GLY A 134 -10.92 3.63 -13.35
N SER A 135 -11.68 3.76 -14.44
CA SER A 135 -13.12 3.61 -14.47
C SER A 135 -13.52 2.18 -14.86
N GLY A 136 -14.58 1.68 -14.23
CA GLY A 136 -15.15 0.37 -14.53
C GLY A 136 -14.42 -0.80 -13.87
N PHE A 137 -15.20 -1.74 -13.37
CA PHE A 137 -14.72 -2.94 -12.67
C PHE A 137 -15.28 -4.23 -13.29
N ASN A 138 -15.94 -4.16 -14.45
CA ASN A 138 -16.43 -5.35 -15.12
C ASN A 138 -15.30 -6.01 -15.90
N LEU A 139 -14.80 -7.15 -15.38
CA LEU A 139 -13.70 -7.91 -15.94
C LEU A 139 -13.89 -8.33 -17.39
N ASP A 140 -15.14 -8.57 -17.83
CA ASP A 140 -15.41 -8.99 -19.21
C ASP A 140 -15.21 -7.86 -20.23
N SER A 141 -15.36 -6.60 -19.78
CA SER A 141 -15.21 -5.41 -20.62
C SER A 141 -13.84 -4.75 -20.51
N LEU A 142 -13.06 -5.08 -19.47
CA LEU A 142 -11.75 -4.49 -19.26
C LEU A 142 -10.70 -5.13 -20.17
N LYS A 143 -9.85 -4.27 -20.73
CA LYS A 143 -8.64 -4.67 -21.46
C LYS A 143 -7.43 -4.63 -20.54
N GLU A 144 -6.37 -5.35 -20.93
CA GLU A 144 -5.09 -5.27 -20.23
C GLU A 144 -4.48 -3.85 -20.37
N PRO A 145 -3.78 -3.36 -19.35
CA PRO A 145 -3.47 -4.03 -18.07
C PRO A 145 -4.57 -3.86 -16.99
N ASN A 146 -5.63 -3.09 -17.22
CA ASN A 146 -6.66 -2.78 -16.23
C ASN A 146 -7.39 -4.04 -15.72
N ARG A 147 -7.59 -5.02 -16.61
CA ARG A 147 -8.19 -6.30 -16.23
C ARG A 147 -7.35 -7.02 -15.17
N THR A 148 -6.04 -7.08 -15.34
CA THR A 148 -5.10 -7.66 -14.36
C THR A 148 -5.18 -6.93 -13.03
N TYR A 149 -5.25 -5.59 -13.03
CA TYR A 149 -5.31 -4.79 -11.80
C TYR A 149 -6.60 -5.06 -11.02
N VAL A 150 -7.74 -5.08 -11.67
CA VAL A 150 -9.02 -5.36 -11.00
C VAL A 150 -9.11 -6.83 -10.57
N LYS A 151 -8.68 -7.76 -11.43
CA LYS A 151 -8.70 -9.20 -11.11
C LYS A 151 -7.88 -9.55 -9.87
N LEU A 152 -6.87 -8.78 -9.52
CA LEU A 152 -6.04 -9.07 -8.36
C LEU A 152 -6.82 -9.02 -7.03
N TYR A 153 -7.90 -8.25 -6.92
CA TYR A 153 -8.76 -8.30 -5.73
C TYR A 153 -9.35 -9.71 -5.53
N ASP A 154 -9.84 -10.33 -6.62
CA ASP A 154 -10.39 -11.70 -6.60
C ASP A 154 -9.29 -12.73 -6.35
N ASP A 155 -8.12 -12.56 -6.96
CA ASP A 155 -7.01 -13.48 -6.79
C ASP A 155 -6.46 -13.47 -5.35
N LEU A 156 -6.36 -12.31 -4.71
CA LEU A 156 -5.99 -12.18 -3.30
C LEU A 156 -7.01 -12.87 -2.40
N GLU A 157 -8.31 -12.69 -2.67
CA GLU A 157 -9.39 -13.37 -1.96
C GLU A 157 -9.29 -14.88 -2.11
N LYS A 158 -9.18 -15.38 -3.34
CA LYS A 158 -9.02 -16.80 -3.64
C LYS A 158 -7.86 -17.45 -2.92
N HIS A 159 -6.77 -16.70 -2.71
CA HIS A 159 -5.60 -17.16 -1.99
C HIS A 159 -5.65 -16.87 -0.47
N GLY A 160 -6.75 -16.33 0.06
CA GLY A 160 -7.00 -16.16 1.49
C GLY A 160 -6.14 -15.08 2.15
N TYR A 161 -5.92 -13.96 1.47
CA TYR A 161 -5.25 -12.79 2.05
C TYR A 161 -6.24 -11.79 2.62
N ASP A 162 -5.90 -11.21 3.76
CA ASP A 162 -6.60 -10.03 4.25
C ASP A 162 -6.26 -8.82 3.39
N GLN A 163 -7.26 -8.00 3.13
CA GLN A 163 -7.17 -6.90 2.17
C GLN A 163 -7.63 -5.56 2.74
N VAL A 164 -6.94 -4.50 2.32
CA VAL A 164 -7.39 -3.11 2.37
C VAL A 164 -7.32 -2.55 0.94
N PRO A 165 -8.34 -2.79 0.10
CA PRO A 165 -8.37 -2.27 -1.27
C PRO A 165 -8.22 -0.75 -1.31
N THR A 166 -7.47 -0.25 -2.31
CA THR A 166 -7.18 1.17 -2.43
C THR A 166 -7.79 1.77 -3.66
N GLY A 167 -8.57 2.83 -3.47
CA GLY A 167 -9.08 3.71 -4.52
C GLY A 167 -8.48 5.12 -4.43
N SER A 168 -8.88 5.98 -5.36
CA SER A 168 -8.35 7.34 -5.45
C SER A 168 -9.30 8.28 -6.21
N ASN A 169 -9.22 9.57 -5.92
CA ASN A 169 -9.79 10.61 -6.78
C ASN A 169 -8.75 11.17 -7.78
N HIS A 170 -7.61 10.51 -7.95
CA HIS A 170 -6.53 10.99 -8.80
C HIS A 170 -6.91 11.04 -10.28
N SER A 171 -7.41 9.93 -10.82
CA SER A 171 -7.67 9.77 -12.26
C SER A 171 -9.17 9.86 -12.58
N VAL A 172 -10.03 9.31 -11.73
CA VAL A 172 -11.49 9.22 -11.94
C VAL A 172 -12.19 9.65 -10.65
N PRO A 173 -13.16 10.58 -10.73
CA PRO A 173 -13.78 11.19 -9.55
C PRO A 173 -14.57 10.25 -8.64
N ASP A 174 -15.10 9.13 -9.15
CA ASP A 174 -15.91 8.14 -8.43
C ASP A 174 -15.19 6.79 -8.24
N ASN A 175 -13.89 6.76 -8.48
CA ASN A 175 -13.12 5.51 -8.42
C ASN A 175 -13.18 4.88 -7.02
N PHE A 176 -13.08 5.66 -5.94
CA PHE A 176 -13.08 5.11 -4.60
C PHE A 176 -14.39 4.40 -4.26
N GLU A 177 -15.54 5.03 -4.55
CA GLU A 177 -16.86 4.41 -4.34
C GLU A 177 -17.02 3.13 -5.18
N SER A 178 -16.53 3.14 -6.41
CA SER A 178 -16.56 1.97 -7.30
C SER A 178 -15.66 0.84 -6.79
N THR A 179 -14.49 1.17 -6.24
CA THR A 179 -13.60 0.20 -5.56
C THR A 179 -14.31 -0.45 -4.38
N VAL A 180 -15.00 0.34 -3.55
CA VAL A 180 -15.78 -0.16 -2.41
C VAL A 180 -16.91 -1.06 -2.88
N ASP A 181 -17.70 -0.63 -3.88
CA ASP A 181 -18.83 -1.41 -4.41
C ASP A 181 -18.39 -2.75 -5.01
N TYR A 182 -17.24 -2.80 -5.66
CA TYR A 182 -16.68 -4.03 -6.21
C TYR A 182 -16.17 -4.96 -5.11
N CYS A 183 -15.28 -4.46 -4.27
CA CYS A 183 -14.58 -5.30 -3.28
C CYS A 183 -15.51 -5.82 -2.17
N LYS A 184 -16.60 -5.12 -1.84
CA LYS A 184 -17.65 -5.65 -0.94
C LYS A 184 -18.32 -6.93 -1.46
N LYS A 185 -18.31 -7.13 -2.77
CA LYS A 185 -18.90 -8.34 -3.41
C LYS A 185 -17.85 -9.40 -3.67
N ALA A 186 -16.61 -8.97 -3.96
CA ALA A 186 -15.52 -9.84 -4.38
C ALA A 186 -14.72 -10.43 -3.21
N VAL A 187 -14.70 -9.76 -2.06
CA VAL A 187 -13.87 -10.13 -0.89
C VAL A 187 -14.76 -10.53 0.28
N ASP A 188 -14.42 -11.64 0.94
CA ASP A 188 -15.10 -12.10 2.15
C ASP A 188 -15.02 -11.04 3.27
N PRO A 189 -16.13 -10.71 3.93
CA PRO A 189 -16.14 -9.70 5.00
C PRO A 189 -15.12 -9.95 6.12
N SER A 190 -14.78 -11.20 6.40
CA SER A 190 -13.76 -11.53 7.42
C SER A 190 -12.33 -11.19 7.00
N ARG A 191 -12.07 -11.04 5.71
CA ARG A 191 -10.77 -10.66 5.14
C ARG A 191 -10.72 -9.23 4.62
N LEU A 192 -11.86 -8.55 4.52
CA LEU A 192 -11.94 -7.15 4.12
C LEU A 192 -11.80 -6.26 5.35
N LEU A 193 -10.57 -5.85 5.69
CA LEU A 193 -10.29 -5.09 6.92
C LEU A 193 -10.64 -3.60 6.82
N GLY A 194 -10.97 -3.11 5.64
CA GLY A 194 -11.32 -1.72 5.37
C GLY A 194 -10.95 -1.30 3.96
N PHE A 195 -10.94 0.01 3.74
CA PHE A 195 -10.58 0.61 2.47
C PHE A 195 -9.63 1.78 2.68
N MET A 196 -8.74 2.03 1.72
CA MET A 196 -7.84 3.17 1.73
C MET A 196 -8.12 4.08 0.52
N THR A 197 -8.09 5.39 0.73
CA THR A 197 -8.05 6.37 -0.36
C THR A 197 -6.68 7.03 -0.41
N ALA A 198 -6.13 7.14 -1.61
CA ALA A 198 -4.83 7.77 -1.85
C ALA A 198 -4.98 8.90 -2.88
N PRO A 199 -5.12 10.16 -2.44
CA PRO A 199 -5.36 11.28 -3.37
C PRO A 199 -4.16 11.67 -4.23
N TRP A 200 -2.96 11.15 -3.93
CA TRP A 200 -1.71 11.40 -4.66
C TRP A 200 -1.45 12.89 -4.93
N ARG A 201 -1.65 13.71 -3.90
CA ARG A 201 -1.35 15.14 -3.90
C ARG A 201 -0.57 15.52 -2.66
N PRO A 202 0.39 16.44 -2.75
CA PRO A 202 1.11 16.90 -1.58
C PRO A 202 0.15 17.58 -0.59
N THR A 203 0.46 17.50 0.71
CA THR A 203 -0.33 18.13 1.78
C THR A 203 -0.02 19.63 1.83
N LEU A 204 -0.36 20.34 0.76
CA LEU A 204 -0.15 21.77 0.58
C LEU A 204 -1.48 22.50 0.37
N ALA A 205 -1.53 23.79 0.71
CA ALA A 205 -2.76 24.57 0.68
C ALA A 205 -3.49 24.54 -0.69
N HIS A 206 -2.74 24.59 -1.79
CA HIS A 206 -3.32 24.55 -3.14
C HIS A 206 -3.91 23.18 -3.53
N CYS A 207 -3.64 22.13 -2.76
CA CYS A 207 -4.22 20.79 -2.96
C CYS A 207 -5.42 20.50 -2.04
N LEU A 208 -5.79 21.45 -1.19
CA LEU A 208 -6.81 21.24 -0.14
C LEU A 208 -8.15 20.75 -0.69
N GLU A 209 -8.61 21.30 -1.81
CA GLU A 209 -9.90 20.89 -2.40
C GLU A 209 -9.88 19.43 -2.89
N ARG A 210 -8.74 18.96 -3.41
CA ARG A 210 -8.60 17.54 -3.80
C ARG A 210 -8.61 16.61 -2.59
N HIS A 211 -8.04 17.04 -1.47
CA HIS A 211 -8.11 16.28 -0.21
C HIS A 211 -9.53 16.27 0.36
N ARG A 212 -10.26 17.40 0.31
CA ARG A 212 -11.67 17.48 0.72
C ARG A 212 -12.57 16.60 -0.13
N GLU A 213 -12.33 16.59 -1.45
CA GLU A 213 -13.06 15.69 -2.37
C GLU A 213 -12.82 14.21 -2.02
N ALA A 214 -11.56 13.82 -1.77
CA ALA A 214 -11.24 12.45 -1.36
C ALA A 214 -11.95 12.06 -0.05
N ILE A 215 -11.99 12.94 0.94
CA ILE A 215 -12.76 12.74 2.18
C ILE A 215 -14.25 12.61 1.87
N GLY A 216 -14.77 13.45 0.98
CA GLY A 216 -16.18 13.39 0.52
C GLY A 216 -16.53 12.04 -0.10
N GLN A 217 -15.64 11.44 -0.89
CA GLN A 217 -15.81 10.09 -1.45
C GLN A 217 -15.88 9.03 -0.34
N VAL A 218 -14.99 9.10 0.66
CA VAL A 218 -15.03 8.19 1.81
C VAL A 218 -16.38 8.28 2.54
N VAL A 219 -16.86 9.50 2.81
CA VAL A 219 -18.15 9.71 3.50
C VAL A 219 -19.33 9.15 2.67
N ARG A 220 -19.31 9.32 1.34
CA ARG A 220 -20.35 8.75 0.46
C ARG A 220 -20.30 7.23 0.45
N ALA A 221 -19.11 6.65 0.38
CA ALA A 221 -18.92 5.20 0.42
C ALA A 221 -19.39 4.61 1.75
N MET A 222 -19.05 5.21 2.89
CA MET A 222 -19.50 4.78 4.22
C MET A 222 -21.03 4.74 4.30
N LYS A 223 -21.73 5.78 3.84
CA LYS A 223 -23.20 5.82 3.81
C LYS A 223 -23.83 4.71 2.98
N LYS A 224 -23.16 4.25 1.92
CA LYS A 224 -23.60 3.09 1.14
C LYS A 224 -23.27 1.77 1.86
N PHE A 225 -22.19 1.75 2.64
CA PHE A 225 -21.74 0.56 3.36
C PHE A 225 -22.68 0.20 4.52
N GLU A 226 -23.26 1.20 5.19
CA GLU A 226 -24.17 1.03 6.33
C GLU A 226 -25.61 0.64 5.92
N ARG A 227 -25.94 0.64 4.62
CA ARG A 227 -27.25 0.22 4.08
C ARG A 227 -27.19 -1.21 3.53
#